data_40a45f4263fbb7ec35b8cab2ba622a75
#
_entry.id   40a45f4263fbb7ec35b8cab2ba622a75
#
_cell.length_a   1.000
_cell.length_b   1.000
_cell.length_c   1.000
_cell.angle_alpha   90.00
_cell.angle_beta   90.00
_cell.angle_gamma   90.00
#
_symmetry.space_group_name_H-M   'P 1'
#
loop_
_entity.id
_entity.type
_entity.pdbx_description
1 polymer ?
#
loop_
_entity_poly.entity_id
_entity_poly.type
_entity_poly.pdbx_seq_one_letter_code
_entity_poly.pdbx_strand_id
1 'polypeptide(L)'
;QSLNIRSFFAAIIGWSLPFWFLLGHAYYHNEMSLFYKPFHDMITFQPVNYKEVPLTNVIVTGFMFLLYVVSSINSFATSYQDKIRTRSYLRFFILLNFFIFIFILLQPSHFLCLLSLLLTGSSILAGHLFALTNNRLSNLFFIFTSIAMVALYILNTWMLL
;
A
#
# COMPACT_ATOMS: atom_id res chain seq x y z
N GLN A 1 15.59 7.07 18.94
CA GLN A 1 15.37 5.82 19.69
C GLN A 1 16.47 4.85 19.25
N SER A 2 17.38 4.50 20.18
CA SER A 2 18.35 3.45 19.93
C SER A 2 17.60 2.12 19.68
N LEU A 3 17.94 1.44 18.60
CA LEU A 3 17.49 0.07 18.34
C LEU A 3 17.93 -0.80 19.52
N ASN A 4 17.01 -1.11 20.40
CA ASN A 4 17.28 -1.97 21.54
C ASN A 4 17.11 -3.43 21.09
N ILE A 5 17.93 -4.33 21.59
CA ILE A 5 17.88 -5.77 21.31
C ILE A 5 16.45 -6.31 21.47
N ARG A 6 15.71 -5.83 22.49
CA ARG A 6 14.31 -6.19 22.70
C ARG A 6 13.41 -5.81 21.53
N SER A 7 13.59 -4.63 20.93
CA SER A 7 12.79 -4.17 19.78
C SER A 7 13.10 -4.99 18.53
N PHE A 8 14.34 -5.42 18.37
CA PHE A 8 14.76 -6.28 17.27
C PHE A 8 14.10 -7.67 17.36
N PHE A 9 14.16 -8.33 18.52
CA PHE A 9 13.49 -9.61 18.72
C PHE A 9 11.97 -9.51 18.61
N ALA A 10 11.37 -8.44 19.15
CA ALA A 10 9.93 -8.20 19.02
C ALA A 10 9.50 -8.05 17.55
N ALA A 11 10.32 -7.39 16.72
CA ALA A 11 10.06 -7.26 15.29
C ALA A 11 10.14 -8.61 14.57
N ILE A 12 11.16 -9.43 14.87
CA ILE A 12 11.31 -10.78 14.30
C ILE A 12 10.12 -11.66 14.69
N ILE A 13 9.76 -11.69 15.98
CA ILE A 13 8.64 -12.49 16.47
C ILE A 13 7.33 -12.02 15.83
N GLY A 14 7.08 -10.70 15.80
CA GLY A 14 5.89 -10.13 15.17
C GLY A 14 5.80 -10.44 13.68
N TRP A 15 6.93 -10.42 12.96
CA TRP A 15 6.99 -10.76 11.54
C TRP A 15 6.80 -12.26 11.30
N SER A 16 7.35 -13.14 12.15
CA SER A 16 7.25 -14.59 12.00
C SER A 16 5.89 -15.16 12.43
N LEU A 17 5.15 -14.45 13.29
CA LEU A 17 3.91 -14.93 13.89
C LEU A 17 2.84 -15.39 12.86
N PRO A 18 2.54 -14.66 11.78
CA PRO A 18 1.60 -15.12 10.76
C PRO A 18 2.04 -16.41 10.09
N PHE A 19 3.36 -16.60 9.89
CA PHE A 19 3.91 -17.82 9.27
C PHE A 19 3.78 -19.05 10.17
N TRP A 20 3.81 -18.89 11.49
CA TRP A 20 3.55 -19.95 12.43
C TRP A 20 2.11 -20.47 12.33
N PHE A 21 1.14 -19.56 12.20
CA PHE A 21 -0.26 -19.94 11.99
C PHE A 21 -0.45 -20.64 10.65
N LEU A 22 0.17 -20.14 9.58
CA LEU A 22 0.13 -20.75 8.26
C LEU A 22 0.74 -22.16 8.27
N LEU A 23 1.89 -22.32 8.94
CA LEU A 23 2.55 -23.61 9.10
C LEU A 23 1.66 -24.61 9.88
N GLY A 24 1.08 -24.18 11.00
CA GLY A 24 0.17 -24.98 11.80
C GLY A 24 -1.06 -25.44 11.02
N HIS A 25 -1.66 -24.54 10.24
CA HIS A 25 -2.78 -24.84 9.36
C HIS A 25 -2.40 -25.85 8.26
N ALA A 26 -1.28 -25.60 7.58
CA ALA A 26 -0.76 -26.48 6.52
C ALA A 26 -0.44 -27.90 7.06
N TYR A 27 0.14 -27.97 8.26
CA TYR A 27 0.42 -29.23 8.95
C TYR A 27 -0.85 -30.02 9.31
N TYR A 28 -1.86 -29.31 9.85
CA TYR A 28 -3.13 -29.92 10.23
C TYR A 28 -3.89 -30.53 9.05
N HIS A 29 -3.84 -29.88 7.89
CA HIS A 29 -4.48 -30.36 6.66
C HIS A 29 -3.60 -31.30 5.81
N ASN A 30 -2.38 -31.63 6.26
CA ASN A 30 -1.39 -32.38 5.49
C ASN A 30 -1.06 -31.79 4.10
N GLU A 31 -1.26 -30.47 3.95
CA GLU A 31 -1.01 -29.72 2.71
C GLU A 31 0.16 -28.74 2.88
N MET A 32 1.37 -29.26 3.02
CA MET A 32 2.58 -28.43 3.17
C MET A 32 2.82 -27.50 1.98
N SER A 33 2.22 -27.78 0.84
CA SER A 33 2.24 -26.91 -0.35
C SER A 33 1.67 -25.51 -0.06
N LEU A 34 0.67 -25.39 0.81
CA LEU A 34 0.09 -24.11 1.23
C LEU A 34 1.10 -23.20 1.93
N PHE A 35 2.04 -23.80 2.67
CA PHE A 35 3.10 -23.06 3.34
C PHE A 35 4.21 -22.63 2.39
N TYR A 36 4.66 -23.52 1.49
CA TYR A 36 5.78 -23.23 0.59
C TYR A 36 5.39 -22.37 -0.61
N LYS A 37 4.15 -22.47 -1.09
CA LYS A 37 3.68 -21.77 -2.30
C LYS A 37 3.89 -20.26 -2.25
N PRO A 38 3.52 -19.51 -1.19
CA PRO A 38 3.76 -18.07 -1.13
C PRO A 38 5.25 -17.69 -1.25
N PHE A 39 6.14 -18.47 -0.64
CA PHE A 39 7.59 -18.23 -0.71
C PHE A 39 8.14 -18.54 -2.10
N HIS A 40 7.68 -19.62 -2.71
CA HIS A 40 8.07 -19.98 -4.07
C HIS A 40 7.59 -18.92 -5.08
N ASP A 41 6.35 -18.45 -4.96
CA ASP A 41 5.78 -17.41 -5.82
C ASP A 41 6.50 -16.07 -5.67
N MET A 42 7.04 -15.76 -4.47
CA MET A 42 7.85 -14.55 -4.25
C MET A 42 9.24 -14.62 -4.92
N ILE A 43 9.82 -15.81 -5.03
CA ILE A 43 11.17 -16.04 -5.59
C ILE A 43 11.11 -16.21 -7.11
N THR A 44 10.02 -16.78 -7.64
CA THR A 44 9.82 -16.97 -9.08
C THR A 44 9.38 -15.66 -9.73
N PHE A 45 10.33 -14.95 -10.34
CA PHE A 45 10.01 -13.79 -11.19
C PHE A 45 9.31 -14.28 -12.44
N GLN A 46 8.00 -14.00 -12.55
CA GLN A 46 7.25 -14.26 -13.77
C GLN A 46 7.60 -13.23 -14.85
N PRO A 47 7.59 -13.61 -16.13
CA PRO A 47 7.82 -12.65 -17.20
C PRO A 47 6.78 -11.54 -17.15
N VAL A 48 7.23 -10.32 -17.34
CA VAL A 48 6.42 -9.11 -17.25
C VAL A 48 5.36 -9.13 -18.35
N ASN A 49 4.12 -9.50 -18.01
CA ASN A 49 3.00 -9.53 -18.94
C ASN A 49 1.91 -8.53 -18.52
N TYR A 50 1.97 -7.32 -19.09
CA TYR A 50 0.96 -6.28 -18.81
C TYR A 50 -0.37 -6.48 -19.55
N LYS A 51 -0.45 -7.44 -20.51
CA LYS A 51 -1.68 -7.67 -21.29
C LYS A 51 -2.85 -8.18 -20.45
N GLU A 52 -2.55 -8.78 -19.31
CA GLU A 52 -3.55 -9.35 -18.40
C GLU A 52 -4.09 -8.33 -17.39
N VAL A 53 -3.46 -7.15 -17.31
CA VAL A 53 -3.89 -6.11 -16.37
C VAL A 53 -5.03 -5.30 -16.99
N PRO A 54 -6.25 -5.32 -16.41
CA PRO A 54 -7.36 -4.54 -16.94
C PRO A 54 -7.06 -3.03 -16.87
N LEU A 55 -7.50 -2.31 -17.89
CA LEU A 55 -7.25 -0.89 -18.04
C LEU A 55 -7.77 -0.07 -16.85
N THR A 56 -8.88 -0.50 -16.24
CA THR A 56 -9.41 0.09 -15.00
C THR A 56 -8.42 0.09 -13.86
N ASN A 57 -7.70 -1.02 -13.68
CA ASN A 57 -6.70 -1.15 -12.61
C ASN A 57 -5.50 -0.21 -12.86
N VAL A 58 -5.13 -0.01 -14.12
CA VAL A 58 -4.06 0.96 -14.49
C VAL A 58 -4.50 2.38 -14.15
N ILE A 59 -5.76 2.75 -14.47
CA ILE A 59 -6.32 4.08 -14.15
C ILE A 59 -6.35 4.30 -12.63
N VAL A 60 -6.83 3.31 -11.87
CA VAL A 60 -6.86 3.38 -10.40
C VAL A 60 -5.45 3.56 -9.84
N THR A 61 -4.48 2.81 -10.35
CA THR A 61 -3.08 2.93 -9.90
C THR A 61 -2.49 4.30 -10.22
N GLY A 62 -2.77 4.83 -11.41
CA GLY A 62 -2.36 6.18 -11.80
C GLY A 62 -2.95 7.27 -10.89
N PHE A 63 -4.23 7.14 -10.54
CA PHE A 63 -4.89 8.04 -9.60
C PHE A 63 -4.27 7.94 -8.19
N MET A 64 -3.99 6.72 -7.71
CA MET A 64 -3.33 6.50 -6.43
C MET A 64 -1.90 7.04 -6.41
N PHE A 65 -1.18 6.94 -7.54
CA PHE A 65 0.14 7.55 -7.68
C PHE A 65 0.08 9.07 -7.53
N LEU A 66 -0.89 9.72 -8.17
CA LEU A 66 -1.10 11.16 -8.05
C LEU A 66 -1.40 11.56 -6.59
N LEU A 67 -2.33 10.87 -5.94
CA LEU A 67 -2.63 11.10 -4.51
C LEU A 67 -1.41 10.91 -3.62
N TYR A 68 -0.64 9.86 -3.86
CA TYR A 68 0.59 9.59 -3.13
C TYR A 68 1.61 10.72 -3.30
N VAL A 69 1.84 11.20 -4.52
CA VAL A 69 2.80 12.29 -4.80
C VAL A 69 2.37 13.57 -4.10
N VAL A 70 1.10 13.98 -4.25
CA VAL A 70 0.58 15.21 -3.62
C VAL A 70 0.66 15.11 -2.09
N SER A 71 0.24 13.98 -1.52
CA SER A 71 0.27 13.77 -0.06
C SER A 71 1.70 13.74 0.48
N SER A 72 2.64 13.14 -0.27
CA SER A 72 4.06 13.09 0.12
C SER A 72 4.69 14.49 0.10
N ILE A 73 4.47 15.27 -0.95
CA ILE A 73 4.99 16.65 -1.06
C ILE A 73 4.46 17.48 0.11
N ASN A 74 3.15 17.41 0.37
CA ASN A 74 2.55 18.14 1.48
C ASN A 74 3.10 17.69 2.84
N SER A 75 3.26 16.39 3.05
CA SER A 75 3.85 15.84 4.29
C SER A 75 5.27 16.34 4.53
N PHE A 76 6.08 16.49 3.49
CA PHE A 76 7.42 17.09 3.61
C PHE A 76 7.34 18.59 3.92
N ALA A 77 6.45 19.32 3.26
CA ALA A 77 6.29 20.77 3.46
C ALA A 77 5.77 21.11 4.86
N THR A 78 4.83 20.31 5.41
CA THR A 78 4.20 20.54 6.72
C THR A 78 4.88 19.78 7.86
N SER A 79 5.97 19.09 7.61
CA SER A 79 6.64 18.23 8.59
C SER A 79 7.08 18.93 9.87
N TYR A 80 7.28 20.26 9.85
CA TYR A 80 7.65 21.05 11.04
C TYR A 80 6.50 21.20 12.06
N GLN A 81 5.25 21.04 11.62
CA GLN A 81 4.06 21.14 12.48
C GLN A 81 3.77 19.84 13.20
N ASP A 82 4.27 18.70 12.69
CA ASP A 82 3.98 17.39 13.21
C ASP A 82 4.86 17.02 14.40
N LYS A 83 4.27 16.24 15.34
CA LYS A 83 5.03 15.59 16.40
C LYS A 83 6.06 14.62 15.79
N ILE A 84 7.22 14.48 16.44
CA ILE A 84 8.32 13.62 15.96
C ILE A 84 7.85 12.20 15.61
N ARG A 85 6.96 11.62 16.42
CA ARG A 85 6.39 10.27 16.17
C ARG A 85 5.57 10.22 14.90
N THR A 86 4.65 11.16 14.72
CA THR A 86 3.79 11.23 13.52
C THR A 86 4.63 11.38 12.25
N ARG A 87 5.63 12.24 12.28
CA ARG A 87 6.59 12.43 11.20
C ARG A 87 7.33 11.15 10.83
N SER A 88 7.72 10.36 11.83
CA SER A 88 8.42 9.10 11.62
C SER A 88 7.51 8.06 10.95
N TYR A 89 6.24 7.96 11.37
CA TYR A 89 5.25 7.07 10.75
C TYR A 89 4.92 7.47 9.31
N LEU A 90 4.72 8.76 9.04
CA LEU A 90 4.44 9.25 7.69
C LEU A 90 5.59 8.95 6.73
N ARG A 91 6.84 9.18 7.15
CA ARG A 91 8.02 8.83 6.34
C ARG A 91 8.09 7.33 6.04
N PHE A 92 7.73 6.49 7.01
CA PHE A 92 7.65 5.05 6.80
C PHE A 92 6.61 4.70 5.74
N PHE A 93 5.39 5.27 5.81
CA PHE A 93 4.35 5.02 4.81
C PHE A 93 4.71 5.57 3.42
N ILE A 94 5.38 6.72 3.34
CA ILE A 94 5.88 7.26 2.08
C ILE A 94 6.87 6.28 1.45
N LEU A 95 7.83 5.80 2.21
CA LEU A 95 8.84 4.87 1.73
C LEU A 95 8.24 3.51 1.35
N LEU A 96 7.31 3.00 2.15
CA LEU A 96 6.60 1.75 1.89
C LEU A 96 5.79 1.82 0.59
N ASN A 97 5.00 2.87 0.40
CA ASN A 97 4.23 3.07 -0.84
C ASN A 97 5.15 3.20 -2.06
N PHE A 98 6.29 3.86 -1.93
CA PHE A 98 7.28 3.96 -3.01
C PHE A 98 7.77 2.58 -3.45
N PHE A 99 8.12 1.70 -2.52
CA PHE A 99 8.53 0.35 -2.85
C PHE A 99 7.39 -0.49 -3.44
N ILE A 100 6.15 -0.32 -2.95
CA ILE A 100 4.99 -1.00 -3.52
C ILE A 100 4.77 -0.58 -4.98
N PHE A 101 4.90 0.70 -5.32
CA PHE A 101 4.82 1.15 -6.71
C PHE A 101 5.88 0.52 -7.59
N ILE A 102 7.14 0.46 -7.14
CA ILE A 102 8.21 -0.22 -7.87
C ILE A 102 7.86 -1.70 -8.07
N PHE A 103 7.35 -2.35 -7.02
CA PHE A 103 7.02 -3.77 -7.08
C PHE A 103 5.85 -4.07 -8.02
N ILE A 104 4.83 -3.21 -8.08
CA ILE A 104 3.72 -3.30 -9.05
C ILE A 104 4.26 -3.23 -10.48
N LEU A 105 5.24 -2.35 -10.75
CA LEU A 105 5.86 -2.24 -12.07
C LEU A 105 6.70 -3.45 -12.44
N LEU A 106 7.35 -4.09 -11.46
CA LEU A 106 8.21 -5.24 -11.70
C LEU A 106 7.44 -6.56 -11.78
N GLN A 107 6.34 -6.69 -11.02
CA GLN A 107 5.56 -7.93 -10.95
C GLN A 107 4.05 -7.69 -11.09
N PRO A 108 3.53 -7.56 -12.31
CA PRO A 108 2.10 -7.36 -12.56
C PRO A 108 1.24 -8.57 -12.15
N SER A 109 1.79 -9.76 -11.97
CA SER A 109 1.06 -10.96 -11.53
C SER A 109 0.45 -10.82 -10.13
N HIS A 110 1.05 -10.02 -9.24
CA HIS A 110 0.57 -9.76 -7.88
C HIS A 110 -0.18 -8.41 -7.76
N PHE A 111 -0.60 -7.84 -8.88
CA PHE A 111 -1.18 -6.50 -8.98
C PHE A 111 -2.29 -6.25 -7.97
N LEU A 112 -3.28 -7.13 -7.86
CA LEU A 112 -4.45 -6.93 -6.99
C LEU A 112 -4.09 -6.88 -5.50
N CYS A 113 -3.17 -7.75 -5.07
CA CYS A 113 -2.70 -7.76 -3.68
C CYS A 113 -1.91 -6.49 -3.35
N LEU A 114 -1.00 -6.10 -4.24
CA LEU A 114 -0.19 -4.89 -4.09
C LEU A 114 -1.03 -3.61 -4.17
N LEU A 115 -2.07 -3.60 -5.02
CA LEU A 115 -3.01 -2.49 -5.11
C LEU A 115 -3.75 -2.27 -3.79
N SER A 116 -4.17 -3.34 -3.09
CA SER A 116 -4.83 -3.24 -1.80
C SER A 116 -3.92 -2.62 -0.73
N LEU A 117 -2.64 -3.01 -0.71
CA LEU A 117 -1.65 -2.43 0.19
C LEU A 117 -1.39 -0.95 -0.13
N LEU A 118 -1.31 -0.62 -1.41
CA LEU A 118 -1.12 0.74 -1.88
C LEU A 118 -2.29 1.64 -1.53
N LEU A 119 -3.53 1.14 -1.68
CA LEU A 119 -4.75 1.83 -1.26
C LEU A 119 -4.72 2.15 0.23
N THR A 120 -4.34 1.19 1.07
CA THR A 120 -4.25 1.37 2.52
C THR A 120 -3.20 2.42 2.89
N GLY A 121 -2.00 2.32 2.33
CA GLY A 121 -0.92 3.25 2.62
C GLY A 121 -1.19 4.68 2.11
N SER A 122 -1.75 4.82 0.89
CA SER A 122 -2.10 6.12 0.33
C SER A 122 -3.28 6.76 1.05
N SER A 123 -4.26 5.99 1.55
CA SER A 123 -5.38 6.52 2.35
C SER A 123 -4.91 7.12 3.67
N ILE A 124 -3.93 6.52 4.33
CA ILE A 124 -3.33 7.07 5.56
C ILE A 124 -2.65 8.41 5.28
N LEU A 125 -1.88 8.50 4.19
CA LEU A 125 -1.20 9.73 3.79
C LEU A 125 -2.20 10.83 3.40
N ALA A 126 -3.23 10.49 2.61
CA ALA A 126 -4.28 11.41 2.20
C ALA A 126 -5.13 11.88 3.40
N GLY A 127 -5.46 10.97 4.32
CA GLY A 127 -6.17 11.30 5.55
C GLY A 127 -5.41 12.31 6.41
N HIS A 128 -4.10 12.14 6.55
CA HIS A 128 -3.24 13.10 7.25
C HIS A 128 -3.21 14.47 6.55
N LEU A 129 -3.11 14.48 5.21
CA LEU A 129 -3.15 15.70 4.43
C LEU A 129 -4.45 16.48 4.68
N PHE A 130 -5.59 15.81 4.57
CA PHE A 130 -6.89 16.46 4.72
C PHE A 130 -7.21 16.87 6.17
N ALA A 131 -6.66 16.16 7.16
CA ALA A 131 -6.85 16.49 8.57
C ALA A 131 -6.10 17.78 9.00
N LEU A 132 -4.94 18.05 8.40
CA LEU A 132 -4.09 19.18 8.80
C LEU A 132 -4.26 20.43 7.94
N THR A 133 -4.70 20.26 6.69
CA THR A 133 -4.79 21.40 5.76
C THR A 133 -6.23 21.90 5.67
N ASN A 134 -6.46 23.14 6.12
CA ASN A 134 -7.78 23.81 6.05
C ASN A 134 -7.72 25.03 5.13
N ASN A 135 -7.06 24.93 3.99
CA ASN A 135 -6.98 25.96 2.97
C ASN A 135 -8.04 25.72 1.88
N ARG A 136 -8.45 26.79 1.17
CA ARG A 136 -9.42 26.68 0.05
C ARG A 136 -8.97 25.67 -1.01
N LEU A 137 -7.67 25.62 -1.31
CA LEU A 137 -7.09 24.65 -2.26
C LEU A 137 -7.20 23.20 -1.75
N SER A 138 -6.96 22.98 -0.47
CA SER A 138 -7.08 21.65 0.12
C SER A 138 -8.52 21.15 0.14
N ASN A 139 -9.48 22.03 0.45
CA ASN A 139 -10.90 21.67 0.42
C ASN A 139 -11.37 21.35 -1.00
N LEU A 140 -10.93 22.10 -2.00
CA LEU A 140 -11.23 21.83 -3.40
C LEU A 140 -10.60 20.50 -3.85
N PHE A 141 -9.37 20.24 -3.45
CA PHE A 141 -8.68 18.97 -3.73
C PHE A 141 -9.38 17.79 -3.04
N PHE A 142 -9.87 17.95 -1.80
CA PHE A 142 -10.68 16.95 -1.11
C PHE A 142 -11.96 16.61 -1.86
N ILE A 143 -12.72 17.61 -2.30
CA ILE A 143 -13.96 17.41 -3.07
C ILE A 143 -13.63 16.69 -4.38
N PHE A 144 -12.59 17.13 -5.09
CA PHE A 144 -12.18 16.51 -6.34
C PHE A 144 -11.79 15.04 -6.15
N THR A 145 -10.98 14.72 -5.13
CA THR A 145 -10.57 13.33 -4.84
C THR A 145 -11.75 12.47 -4.45
N SER A 146 -12.70 13.00 -3.67
CA SER A 146 -13.91 12.26 -3.29
C SER A 146 -14.79 11.95 -4.50
N ILE A 147 -14.99 12.90 -5.40
CA ILE A 147 -15.76 12.69 -6.64
C ILE A 147 -15.03 11.69 -7.54
N ALA A 148 -13.71 11.82 -7.68
CA ALA A 148 -12.91 10.91 -8.49
C ALA A 148 -12.95 9.48 -7.97
N MET A 149 -12.91 9.27 -6.65
CA MET A 149 -13.04 7.94 -6.03
C MET A 149 -14.39 7.30 -6.33
N VAL A 150 -15.49 8.06 -6.23
CA VAL A 150 -16.84 7.57 -6.58
C VAL A 150 -16.92 7.24 -8.06
N ALA A 151 -16.39 8.10 -8.94
CA ALA A 151 -16.37 7.87 -10.36
C ALA A 151 -15.57 6.61 -10.74
N LEU A 152 -14.40 6.40 -10.14
CA LEU A 152 -13.60 5.20 -10.34
C LEU A 152 -14.31 3.94 -9.85
N TYR A 153 -15.04 4.02 -8.74
CA TYR A 153 -15.84 2.90 -8.25
C TYR A 153 -16.95 2.54 -9.24
N ILE A 154 -17.68 3.52 -9.77
CA ILE A 154 -18.73 3.31 -10.75
C ILE A 154 -18.15 2.72 -12.05
N LEU A 155 -17.04 3.25 -12.55
CA LEU A 155 -16.36 2.73 -13.74
C LEU A 155 -15.93 1.28 -13.55
N ASN A 156 -15.35 0.94 -12.41
CA ASN A 156 -14.92 -0.43 -12.12
C ASN A 156 -16.11 -1.40 -12.07
N THR A 157 -17.24 -0.98 -11.50
CA THR A 157 -18.45 -1.80 -11.43
C THR A 157 -19.10 -1.98 -12.82
N TRP A 158 -19.09 -0.94 -13.64
CA TRP A 158 -19.65 -0.99 -15.00
C TRP A 158 -18.84 -1.87 -15.96
N MET A 159 -17.54 -1.95 -15.78
CA MET A 159 -16.67 -2.79 -16.62
C MET A 159 -16.64 -4.26 -16.18
N LEU A 160 -17.21 -4.58 -15.02
CA LEU A 160 -17.40 -5.95 -14.54
C LEU A 160 -18.76 -6.57 -14.93
N LEU A 161 -19.70 -5.74 -15.42
CA LEU A 161 -21.01 -6.14 -15.96
C LEU A 161 -20.92 -6.31 -17.47
#